data_49062c184c5948aa09b7a06ee76c210d
#
_entry.id   49062c184c5948aa09b7a06ee76c210d
#
_cell.length_a   1.000
_cell.length_b   1.000
_cell.length_c   1.000
_cell.angle_alpha   90.00
_cell.angle_beta   90.00
_cell.angle_gamma   90.00
#
_symmetry.space_group_name_H-M   'P 1'
#
loop_
_entity.id
_entity.type
_entity.pdbx_description
1 polymer ?
#
loop_
_entity_poly.entity_id
_entity_poly.type
_entity_poly.pdbx_seq_one_letter_code
_entity_poly.pdbx_strand_id
1 'polypeptide(L)'
;MTDPSRTFLYVGTYTVSLPHVQATAQGIYAFERAADGLMQAIDWYPSLPNPTFLDVHSEHNLLFACGEVDDIEEFGGGGVSAHTFDPETGALTMVDRHASGGEWPCHVRLDEARSRISLANYKSGSIQTIPYGDDGRFVEGAFNVQHEGSSVNQERQEGPHAHSTTLDPSGTFLIACDLGMDMARVYELDGADGPLTHRSDLVVRPGSGPRHFDFHPNGRWAYVLNELSATIDVCNWNGDAGTLTSIQTINTLPDDWDGPVSTADIHVHPSGKWAYNSNRGHDSITIFAVDANDGTLTLLGHESTRGKTPRNFALSPEGDRLYAANQDSDTIVVFALDQETGLLSATGEIIDAPTPVCLKFVLR
;
A
#
# COMPACT_ATOMS: atom_id res chain seq x y z
N MET A 1 1.51 -20.87 25.12
CA MET A 1 0.99 -21.36 23.84
C MET A 1 0.12 -20.25 23.33
N THR A 2 0.57 -19.57 22.28
CA THR A 2 -0.23 -18.52 21.61
C THR A 2 -1.46 -19.17 21.00
N ASP A 3 -2.63 -18.58 21.20
CA ASP A 3 -3.85 -19.00 20.51
C ASP A 3 -3.69 -18.66 19.02
N PRO A 4 -3.60 -19.64 18.09
CA PRO A 4 -3.36 -19.37 16.67
C PRO A 4 -4.56 -18.69 15.97
N SER A 5 -5.59 -18.29 16.72
CA SER A 5 -6.80 -17.64 16.20
C SER A 5 -6.82 -16.11 16.39
N ARG A 6 -5.84 -15.52 17.07
CA ARG A 6 -5.82 -14.07 17.32
C ARG A 6 -5.44 -13.30 16.06
N THR A 7 -6.22 -12.30 15.72
CA THR A 7 -5.98 -11.44 14.56
C THR A 7 -5.95 -10.00 15.04
N PHE A 8 -4.83 -9.32 14.80
CA PHE A 8 -4.70 -7.88 15.03
C PHE A 8 -4.84 -7.12 13.70
N LEU A 9 -5.37 -5.91 13.78
CA LEU A 9 -5.40 -4.93 12.69
C LEU A 9 -4.70 -3.66 13.16
N TYR A 10 -3.60 -3.30 12.49
CA TYR A 10 -2.93 -2.01 12.68
C TYR A 10 -3.36 -1.04 11.61
N VAL A 11 -3.63 0.20 12.02
CA VAL A 11 -4.15 1.27 11.17
C VAL A 11 -3.17 2.43 11.12
N GLY A 12 -2.62 2.68 9.94
CA GLY A 12 -1.83 3.88 9.65
C GLY A 12 -2.74 5.09 9.40
N THR A 13 -2.31 6.26 9.82
CA THR A 13 -3.16 7.45 9.90
C THR A 13 -2.43 8.73 9.56
N TYR A 14 -3.17 9.82 9.29
CA TYR A 14 -2.64 11.18 9.34
C TYR A 14 -2.83 11.78 10.74
N THR A 15 -1.72 12.26 11.33
CA THR A 15 -1.69 12.91 12.67
C THR A 15 -1.43 14.41 12.57
N VAL A 16 -0.93 14.88 11.42
CA VAL A 16 -0.69 16.29 11.11
C VAL A 16 -1.40 16.61 9.80
N SER A 17 -2.19 17.68 9.80
CA SER A 17 -2.94 18.11 8.61
C SER A 17 -2.00 18.56 7.49
N LEU A 18 -2.35 18.19 6.26
CA LEU A 18 -1.70 18.60 5.01
C LEU A 18 -2.74 19.30 4.12
N PRO A 19 -2.34 19.98 3.02
CA PRO A 19 -3.30 20.69 2.17
C PRO A 19 -4.47 19.85 1.65
N HIS A 20 -4.29 18.54 1.54
CA HIS A 20 -5.25 17.58 1.01
C HIS A 20 -5.94 16.71 2.08
N VAL A 21 -5.64 16.89 3.37
CA VAL A 21 -6.21 16.10 4.47
C VAL A 21 -6.31 16.91 5.76
N GLN A 22 -7.45 16.79 6.43
CA GLN A 22 -7.65 17.29 7.80
C GLN A 22 -7.41 16.13 8.76
N ALA A 23 -6.22 16.10 9.41
CA ALA A 23 -5.86 15.04 10.33
C ALA A 23 -6.65 15.07 11.64
N THR A 24 -7.11 13.91 12.09
CA THR A 24 -7.86 13.74 13.34
C THR A 24 -7.20 12.73 14.28
N ALA A 25 -6.21 11.96 13.80
CA ALA A 25 -5.56 10.88 14.53
C ALA A 25 -4.40 11.34 15.43
N GLN A 26 -3.94 10.43 16.29
CA GLN A 26 -2.85 10.67 17.25
C GLN A 26 -1.61 9.77 17.03
N GLY A 27 -1.74 8.69 16.25
CA GLY A 27 -0.67 7.72 15.99
C GLY A 27 -1.17 6.52 15.21
N ILE A 28 -0.54 5.37 15.40
CA ILE A 28 -0.96 4.08 14.86
C ILE A 28 -2.03 3.49 15.78
N TYR A 29 -3.19 3.13 15.24
CA TYR A 29 -4.27 2.48 16.00
C TYR A 29 -4.16 0.96 15.87
N ALA A 30 -4.48 0.25 16.95
CA ALA A 30 -4.53 -1.20 16.99
C ALA A 30 -5.92 -1.70 17.39
N PHE A 31 -6.35 -2.75 16.71
CA PHE A 31 -7.60 -3.46 16.97
C PHE A 31 -7.34 -4.96 17.04
N GLU A 32 -8.19 -5.68 17.77
CA GLU A 32 -8.17 -7.14 17.84
C GLU A 32 -9.53 -7.69 17.39
N ARG A 33 -9.52 -8.79 16.64
CA ARG A 33 -10.76 -9.51 16.33
C ARG A 33 -11.23 -10.27 17.57
N ALA A 34 -12.41 -9.92 18.06
CA ALA A 34 -13.05 -10.59 19.17
C ALA A 34 -13.63 -11.97 18.77
N ALA A 35 -14.05 -12.75 19.75
CA ALA A 35 -14.64 -14.09 19.53
C ALA A 35 -15.95 -14.09 18.72
N ASP A 36 -16.66 -12.96 18.66
CA ASP A 36 -17.84 -12.75 17.81
C ASP A 36 -17.50 -12.36 16.36
N GLY A 37 -16.19 -12.23 16.06
CA GLY A 37 -15.65 -11.89 14.75
C GLY A 37 -15.62 -10.39 14.45
N LEU A 38 -16.02 -9.52 15.38
CA LEU A 38 -15.96 -8.06 15.23
C LEU A 38 -14.60 -7.53 15.69
N MET A 39 -14.19 -6.38 15.11
CA MET A 39 -12.97 -5.71 15.52
C MET A 39 -13.22 -4.84 16.77
N GLN A 40 -12.38 -4.99 17.78
CA GLN A 40 -12.42 -4.21 19.01
C GLN A 40 -11.14 -3.38 19.15
N ALA A 41 -11.29 -2.09 19.49
CA ALA A 41 -10.16 -1.21 19.71
C ALA A 41 -9.32 -1.67 20.92
N ILE A 42 -8.00 -1.70 20.72
CA ILE A 42 -7.02 -1.90 21.80
C ILE A 42 -6.59 -0.54 22.33
N ASP A 43 -5.82 0.19 21.54
CA ASP A 43 -5.29 1.51 21.87
C ASP A 43 -4.72 2.18 20.61
N TRP A 44 -4.15 3.38 20.77
CA TRP A 44 -3.30 4.02 19.79
C TRP A 44 -1.87 4.16 20.33
N TYR A 45 -0.88 4.18 19.44
CA TYR A 45 0.53 4.20 19.79
C TYR A 45 1.26 5.33 19.06
N PRO A 46 2.16 6.06 19.78
CA PRO A 46 2.94 7.15 19.18
C PRO A 46 3.90 6.61 18.12
N SER A 47 4.10 7.41 17.08
CA SER A 47 5.02 7.15 15.97
C SER A 47 5.63 8.46 15.49
N LEU A 48 6.39 8.45 14.38
CA LEU A 48 6.70 9.67 13.65
C LEU A 48 5.41 10.34 13.16
N PRO A 49 5.43 11.66 12.89
CA PRO A 49 4.25 12.35 12.35
C PRO A 49 3.78 11.70 11.04
N ASN A 50 2.46 11.58 10.89
CA ASN A 50 1.81 10.95 9.75
C ASN A 50 2.33 9.52 9.46
N PRO A 51 2.06 8.53 10.35
CA PRO A 51 2.38 7.12 10.08
C PRO A 51 1.38 6.55 9.05
N THR A 52 1.47 7.02 7.81
CA THR A 52 0.44 6.83 6.78
C THR A 52 0.50 5.48 6.09
N PHE A 53 1.65 4.83 6.08
CA PHE A 53 1.78 3.50 5.50
C PHE A 53 2.60 2.60 6.42
N LEU A 54 2.11 1.37 6.57
CA LEU A 54 2.67 0.36 7.47
C LEU A 54 3.05 -0.89 6.69
N ASP A 55 4.08 -1.62 7.16
CA ASP A 55 4.28 -3.02 6.81
C ASP A 55 4.74 -3.83 8.03
N VAL A 56 4.50 -5.15 8.04
CA VAL A 56 4.63 -5.98 9.25
C VAL A 56 5.44 -7.24 8.97
N HIS A 57 6.45 -7.48 9.81
CA HIS A 57 7.19 -8.74 9.89
C HIS A 57 6.62 -9.61 11.01
N SER A 58 5.75 -10.56 10.65
CA SER A 58 5.03 -11.34 11.64
C SER A 58 5.92 -12.25 12.49
N GLU A 59 6.95 -12.88 11.91
CA GLU A 59 7.85 -13.79 12.65
C GLU A 59 8.67 -13.08 13.71
N HIS A 60 9.16 -11.86 13.43
CA HIS A 60 9.98 -11.06 14.35
C HIS A 60 9.17 -10.09 15.21
N ASN A 61 7.85 -10.03 15.05
CA ASN A 61 6.96 -9.10 15.76
C ASN A 61 7.35 -7.63 15.52
N LEU A 62 7.66 -7.28 14.27
CA LEU A 62 8.07 -5.93 13.89
C LEU A 62 7.00 -5.26 13.03
N LEU A 63 6.85 -3.95 13.21
CA LEU A 63 6.04 -3.08 12.36
C LEU A 63 6.88 -1.87 11.96
N PHE A 64 6.89 -1.54 10.66
CA PHE A 64 7.53 -0.35 10.13
C PHE A 64 6.47 0.63 9.65
N ALA A 65 6.68 1.93 9.94
CA ALA A 65 5.73 2.98 9.58
C ALA A 65 6.42 4.17 8.94
N CYS A 66 5.92 4.65 7.79
CA CYS A 66 6.37 5.91 7.19
C CYS A 66 6.05 7.10 8.11
N GLY A 67 6.89 8.12 8.11
CA GLY A 67 6.60 9.45 8.65
C GLY A 67 6.43 10.43 7.49
N GLU A 68 5.22 10.53 6.91
CA GLU A 68 4.91 11.27 5.69
C GLU A 68 4.84 12.77 5.93
N VAL A 69 5.99 13.41 6.03
CA VAL A 69 6.13 14.87 6.21
C VAL A 69 7.29 15.41 5.37
N ASP A 70 7.32 16.73 5.20
CA ASP A 70 8.40 17.43 4.49
C ASP A 70 9.70 17.35 5.25
N ASP A 71 9.66 17.59 6.55
CA ASP A 71 10.84 17.77 7.38
C ASP A 71 10.60 17.25 8.80
N ILE A 72 11.44 16.32 9.20
CA ILE A 72 11.68 15.99 10.61
C ILE A 72 13.03 16.62 10.94
N GLU A 73 13.07 17.61 11.84
CA GLU A 73 14.27 18.44 12.15
C GLU A 73 15.56 17.63 12.27
N GLU A 74 15.47 16.43 12.83
CA GLU A 74 16.60 15.50 13.00
C GLU A 74 17.10 14.92 11.66
N PHE A 75 16.20 14.79 10.65
CA PHE A 75 16.47 14.05 9.41
C PHE A 75 16.68 14.96 8.19
N GLY A 76 16.15 16.18 8.21
CA GLY A 76 16.14 17.07 7.06
C GLY A 76 15.29 16.54 5.91
N GLY A 77 14.19 15.84 6.24
CA GLY A 77 13.27 15.18 5.34
C GLY A 77 12.27 14.35 6.10
N GLY A 78 11.55 13.46 5.42
CA GLY A 78 10.68 12.49 6.05
C GLY A 78 11.44 11.35 6.74
N GLY A 79 10.72 10.43 7.36
CA GLY A 79 11.33 9.34 8.12
C GLY A 79 10.56 8.03 8.04
N VAL A 80 11.12 7.04 8.70
CA VAL A 80 10.50 5.75 8.97
C VAL A 80 10.77 5.37 10.42
N SER A 81 9.78 4.83 11.10
CA SER A 81 9.90 4.27 12.45
C SER A 81 9.76 2.76 12.44
N ALA A 82 10.50 2.11 13.34
CA ALA A 82 10.40 0.69 13.62
C ALA A 82 9.78 0.49 15.00
N HIS A 83 8.86 -0.46 15.09
CA HIS A 83 8.15 -0.81 16.32
C HIS A 83 8.23 -2.32 16.52
N THR A 84 8.33 -2.76 17.77
CA THR A 84 7.98 -4.12 18.14
C THR A 84 6.50 -4.16 18.52
N PHE A 85 5.82 -5.28 18.29
CA PHE A 85 4.50 -5.51 18.85
C PHE A 85 4.47 -6.73 19.76
N ASP A 86 3.71 -6.62 20.83
CA ASP A 86 3.48 -7.72 21.76
C ASP A 86 2.47 -8.70 21.13
N PRO A 87 2.84 -9.97 20.90
CA PRO A 87 1.97 -10.95 20.23
C PRO A 87 0.75 -11.35 21.05
N GLU A 88 0.72 -11.06 22.37
CA GLU A 88 -0.41 -11.38 23.25
C GLU A 88 -1.38 -10.21 23.39
N THR A 89 -0.91 -8.98 23.26
CA THR A 89 -1.74 -7.79 23.52
C THR A 89 -1.93 -6.90 22.30
N GLY A 90 -1.12 -7.06 21.24
CA GLY A 90 -1.08 -6.17 20.10
C GLY A 90 -0.44 -4.80 20.39
N ALA A 91 0.10 -4.58 21.58
CA ALA A 91 0.70 -3.31 21.98
C ALA A 91 1.98 -3.01 21.20
N LEU A 92 2.12 -1.77 20.72
CA LEU A 92 3.31 -1.31 19.97
C LEU A 92 4.30 -0.59 20.90
N THR A 93 5.58 -0.82 20.65
CA THR A 93 6.68 -0.04 21.25
C THR A 93 7.63 0.40 20.14
N MET A 94 7.79 1.70 19.93
CA MET A 94 8.78 2.23 18.98
C MET A 94 10.19 1.92 19.50
N VAL A 95 11.00 1.26 18.66
CA VAL A 95 12.36 0.82 19.03
C VAL A 95 13.45 1.61 18.30
N ASP A 96 13.13 2.17 17.12
CA ASP A 96 14.09 2.95 16.35
C ASP A 96 13.38 3.85 15.31
N ARG A 97 14.15 4.78 14.70
CA ARG A 97 13.73 5.66 13.62
C ARG A 97 14.90 6.02 12.73
N HIS A 98 14.63 6.25 11.45
CA HIS A 98 15.63 6.54 10.42
C HIS A 98 15.11 7.55 9.41
N ALA A 99 16.00 8.34 8.81
CA ALA A 99 15.67 9.23 7.69
C ALA A 99 15.20 8.42 6.48
N SER A 100 14.16 8.87 5.77
CA SER A 100 13.69 8.22 4.54
C SER A 100 14.54 8.53 3.30
N GLY A 101 15.54 9.41 3.43
CA GLY A 101 16.35 9.88 2.30
C GLY A 101 15.61 10.76 1.30
N GLY A 102 14.44 11.26 1.66
CA GLY A 102 13.63 12.15 0.84
C GLY A 102 12.47 12.76 1.63
N GLU A 103 11.53 13.38 0.93
CA GLU A 103 10.36 14.05 1.50
C GLU A 103 9.07 13.29 1.16
N TRP A 104 8.11 13.28 2.10
CA TRP A 104 6.84 12.58 2.03
C TRP A 104 6.99 11.09 1.69
N PRO A 105 7.66 10.28 2.54
CA PRO A 105 7.63 8.83 2.39
C PRO A 105 6.20 8.33 2.60
N CYS A 106 5.55 7.88 1.51
CA CYS A 106 4.14 7.51 1.50
C CYS A 106 3.91 6.00 1.39
N HIS A 107 4.98 5.22 1.27
CA HIS A 107 4.90 3.76 1.18
C HIS A 107 6.14 3.12 1.78
N VAL A 108 5.94 2.03 2.54
CA VAL A 108 6.98 1.13 3.03
C VAL A 108 6.67 -0.30 2.62
N ARG A 109 7.68 -1.04 2.16
CA ARG A 109 7.58 -2.46 1.83
C ARG A 109 8.69 -3.23 2.50
N LEU A 110 8.33 -4.31 3.15
CA LEU A 110 9.24 -5.22 3.83
C LEU A 110 9.81 -6.26 2.87
N ASP A 111 11.14 -6.47 2.91
CA ASP A 111 11.86 -7.59 2.33
C ASP A 111 12.38 -8.46 3.49
N GLU A 112 11.55 -9.41 3.92
CA GLU A 112 11.85 -10.28 5.06
C GLU A 112 13.09 -11.13 4.81
N ALA A 113 13.25 -11.61 3.57
CA ALA A 113 14.36 -12.49 3.20
C ALA A 113 15.75 -11.83 3.31
N ARG A 114 15.78 -10.48 3.19
CA ARG A 114 17.03 -9.70 3.27
C ARG A 114 17.10 -8.79 4.47
N SER A 115 16.13 -8.86 5.39
CA SER A 115 16.02 -8.00 6.56
C SER A 115 16.20 -6.52 6.22
N ARG A 116 15.43 -6.04 5.22
CA ARG A 116 15.41 -4.64 4.82
C ARG A 116 14.00 -4.16 4.48
N ILE A 117 13.83 -2.87 4.51
CA ILE A 117 12.63 -2.21 4.00
C ILE A 117 12.96 -1.40 2.74
N SER A 118 11.98 -1.16 1.90
CA SER A 118 12.03 -0.16 0.84
C SER A 118 10.97 0.91 1.07
N LEU A 119 11.31 2.17 0.77
CA LEU A 119 10.46 3.35 0.91
C LEU A 119 10.26 4.00 -0.46
N ALA A 120 9.09 4.59 -0.67
CA ALA A 120 8.84 5.52 -1.76
C ALA A 120 8.60 6.91 -1.18
N ASN A 121 9.42 7.90 -1.58
CA ASN A 121 9.36 9.29 -1.17
C ASN A 121 8.64 10.09 -2.27
N TYR A 122 7.38 10.41 -2.04
CA TYR A 122 6.51 11.01 -3.06
C TYR A 122 6.99 12.38 -3.53
N LYS A 123 7.25 13.30 -2.59
CA LYS A 123 7.54 14.69 -2.93
C LYS A 123 8.92 14.87 -3.55
N SER A 124 9.92 14.10 -3.10
CA SER A 124 11.27 14.15 -3.68
C SER A 124 11.44 13.24 -4.90
N GLY A 125 10.49 12.32 -5.17
CA GLY A 125 10.56 11.39 -6.30
C GLY A 125 11.75 10.43 -6.20
N SER A 126 11.96 9.82 -5.04
CA SER A 126 13.04 8.88 -4.80
C SER A 126 12.55 7.60 -4.11
N ILE A 127 13.33 6.54 -4.22
CA ILE A 127 13.13 5.32 -3.42
C ILE A 127 14.38 5.08 -2.57
N GLN A 128 14.18 4.51 -1.38
CA GLN A 128 15.28 4.14 -0.50
C GLN A 128 15.11 2.73 0.02
N THR A 129 16.22 1.99 0.15
CA THR A 129 16.24 0.74 0.91
C THR A 129 17.05 0.92 2.18
N ILE A 130 16.59 0.34 3.31
CA ILE A 130 17.23 0.47 4.62
C ILE A 130 17.27 -0.91 5.25
N PRO A 131 18.45 -1.45 5.60
CA PRO A 131 18.55 -2.70 6.32
C PRO A 131 18.21 -2.52 7.81
N TYR A 132 17.73 -3.61 8.45
CA TYR A 132 17.42 -3.64 9.88
C TYR A 132 17.85 -4.97 10.51
N GLY A 133 18.04 -4.98 11.84
CA GLY A 133 18.33 -6.18 12.61
C GLY A 133 17.07 -6.88 13.12
N ASP A 134 17.23 -8.09 13.68
CA ASP A 134 16.13 -8.91 14.23
C ASP A 134 15.36 -8.20 15.37
N ASP A 135 15.96 -7.20 15.99
CA ASP A 135 15.35 -6.36 17.03
C ASP A 135 14.60 -5.13 16.46
N GLY A 136 14.53 -5.01 15.12
CA GLY A 136 13.89 -3.91 14.39
C GLY A 136 14.74 -2.65 14.28
N ARG A 137 15.96 -2.60 14.83
CA ARG A 137 16.81 -1.42 14.72
C ARG A 137 17.42 -1.31 13.34
N PHE A 138 17.42 -0.10 12.80
CA PHE A 138 18.07 0.17 11.53
C PHE A 138 19.59 0.05 11.66
N VAL A 139 20.23 -0.47 10.62
CA VAL A 139 21.69 -0.64 10.54
C VAL A 139 22.25 0.13 9.35
N GLU A 140 23.56 0.34 9.32
CA GLU A 140 24.22 1.02 8.20
C GLU A 140 24.01 0.26 6.88
N GLY A 141 23.95 0.99 5.77
CA GLY A 141 23.78 0.41 4.44
C GLY A 141 22.54 0.91 3.68
N ALA A 142 21.92 2.02 4.14
CA ALA A 142 20.83 2.64 3.41
C ALA A 142 21.28 3.06 1.99
N PHE A 143 20.46 2.75 0.98
CA PHE A 143 20.73 3.07 -0.41
C PHE A 143 19.55 3.83 -1.02
N ASN A 144 19.83 5.02 -1.58
CA ASN A 144 18.84 5.90 -2.19
C ASN A 144 18.97 5.92 -3.71
N VAL A 145 17.85 5.89 -4.42
CA VAL A 145 17.76 6.07 -5.88
C VAL A 145 16.87 7.26 -6.16
N GLN A 146 17.47 8.33 -6.70
CA GLN A 146 16.71 9.47 -7.19
C GLN A 146 16.18 9.16 -8.59
N HIS A 147 14.87 9.33 -8.80
CA HIS A 147 14.27 9.29 -10.12
C HIS A 147 14.46 10.65 -10.81
N GLU A 148 14.52 10.66 -12.15
CA GLU A 148 14.64 11.86 -12.97
C GLU A 148 13.67 11.76 -14.14
N GLY A 149 12.87 12.80 -14.34
CA GLY A 149 11.88 12.88 -15.41
C GLY A 149 10.65 13.66 -15.00
N SER A 150 9.65 13.68 -15.88
CA SER A 150 8.34 14.33 -15.68
C SER A 150 7.37 13.81 -16.73
N SER A 151 6.09 14.21 -16.66
CA SER A 151 5.11 13.88 -17.68
C SER A 151 4.18 15.05 -18.00
N VAL A 152 3.03 14.77 -18.60
CA VAL A 152 2.18 15.78 -19.27
C VAL A 152 1.37 16.66 -18.34
N ASN A 153 1.08 16.21 -17.12
CA ASN A 153 0.30 16.95 -16.13
C ASN A 153 1.21 17.87 -15.31
N GLN A 154 1.21 19.16 -15.62
CA GLN A 154 2.12 20.13 -15.01
C GLN A 154 1.85 20.42 -13.52
N GLU A 155 0.70 19.99 -12.98
CA GLU A 155 0.34 20.16 -11.56
C GLU A 155 0.67 18.92 -10.71
N ARG A 156 0.79 17.76 -11.34
CA ARG A 156 0.94 16.47 -10.65
C ARG A 156 2.10 15.62 -11.18
N GLN A 157 2.77 16.06 -12.27
CA GLN A 157 3.84 15.33 -12.95
C GLN A 157 4.96 16.29 -13.42
N GLU A 158 5.15 17.40 -12.71
CA GLU A 158 6.22 18.38 -12.95
C GLU A 158 7.62 17.82 -12.69
N GLY A 159 7.68 16.73 -11.89
CA GLY A 159 8.86 15.97 -11.52
C GLY A 159 8.49 14.52 -11.20
N PRO A 160 9.45 13.70 -10.79
CA PRO A 160 9.16 12.33 -10.35
C PRO A 160 8.42 12.35 -9.00
N HIS A 161 7.48 11.40 -8.83
CA HIS A 161 6.70 11.19 -7.63
C HIS A 161 6.58 9.69 -7.35
N ALA A 162 7.64 9.09 -6.78
CA ALA A 162 7.63 7.68 -6.40
C ALA A 162 6.54 7.43 -5.35
N HIS A 163 5.60 6.53 -5.64
CA HIS A 163 4.42 6.35 -4.80
C HIS A 163 4.34 4.99 -4.09
N SER A 164 4.90 3.95 -4.66
CA SER A 164 4.93 2.64 -4.02
C SER A 164 6.13 1.82 -4.47
N THR A 165 6.50 0.86 -3.63
CA THR A 165 7.48 -0.19 -3.96
C THR A 165 6.86 -1.56 -3.67
N THR A 166 7.07 -2.55 -4.54
CA THR A 166 6.54 -3.92 -4.40
C THR A 166 7.59 -4.93 -4.82
N LEU A 167 7.80 -5.97 -4.02
CA LEU A 167 8.68 -7.07 -4.39
C LEU A 167 7.98 -8.00 -5.39
N ASP A 168 8.72 -8.51 -6.35
CA ASP A 168 8.23 -9.60 -7.19
C ASP A 168 8.10 -10.91 -6.39
N PRO A 169 7.32 -11.89 -6.86
CA PRO A 169 7.09 -13.13 -6.10
C PRO A 169 8.33 -13.95 -5.78
N SER A 170 9.43 -13.77 -6.53
CA SER A 170 10.73 -14.42 -6.24
C SER A 170 11.55 -13.63 -5.21
N GLY A 171 11.19 -12.38 -4.94
CA GLY A 171 11.98 -11.44 -4.15
C GLY A 171 13.27 -10.98 -4.87
N THR A 172 13.44 -11.25 -6.16
CA THR A 172 14.63 -10.83 -6.92
C THR A 172 14.53 -9.39 -7.39
N PHE A 173 13.31 -8.92 -7.66
CA PHE A 173 13.07 -7.59 -8.20
C PHE A 173 12.19 -6.74 -7.29
N LEU A 174 12.48 -5.45 -7.27
CA LEU A 174 11.65 -4.41 -6.68
C LEU A 174 11.03 -3.57 -7.80
N ILE A 175 9.71 -3.45 -7.81
CA ILE A 175 8.97 -2.60 -8.72
C ILE A 175 8.61 -1.32 -8.00
N ALA A 176 8.96 -0.15 -8.57
CA ALA A 176 8.63 1.17 -8.05
C ALA A 176 7.69 1.88 -9.01
N CYS A 177 6.47 2.18 -8.56
CA CYS A 177 5.53 3.03 -9.30
C CYS A 177 5.92 4.50 -9.11
N ASP A 178 6.07 5.23 -10.20
CA ASP A 178 6.31 6.67 -10.20
C ASP A 178 5.18 7.39 -10.92
N LEU A 179 4.36 8.10 -10.15
CA LEU A 179 3.19 8.83 -10.64
C LEU A 179 3.61 9.98 -11.55
N GLY A 180 4.70 10.67 -11.18
CA GLY A 180 5.16 11.86 -11.91
C GLY A 180 5.78 11.55 -13.25
N MET A 181 6.25 10.32 -13.46
CA MET A 181 6.94 9.91 -14.69
C MET A 181 6.10 9.03 -15.61
N ASP A 182 4.89 8.63 -15.21
CA ASP A 182 4.08 7.63 -15.92
C ASP A 182 4.83 6.30 -16.12
N MET A 183 5.53 5.82 -15.07
CA MET A 183 6.37 4.64 -15.13
C MET A 183 6.19 3.72 -13.93
N ALA A 184 6.29 2.41 -14.18
CA ALA A 184 6.64 1.42 -13.15
C ALA A 184 8.06 0.91 -13.46
N ARG A 185 9.01 1.24 -12.59
CA ARG A 185 10.44 0.92 -12.76
C ARG A 185 10.81 -0.36 -12.06
N VAL A 186 11.55 -1.22 -12.72
CA VAL A 186 12.00 -2.49 -12.18
C VAL A 186 13.48 -2.42 -11.82
N TYR A 187 13.79 -2.77 -10.59
CA TYR A 187 15.15 -2.85 -10.06
C TYR A 187 15.46 -4.28 -9.65
N GLU A 188 16.65 -4.76 -9.99
CA GLU A 188 17.19 -5.99 -9.42
C GLU A 188 17.83 -5.70 -8.08
N LEU A 189 17.61 -6.62 -7.14
CA LEU A 189 18.09 -6.55 -5.78
C LEU A 189 19.39 -7.38 -5.64
N ASP A 190 20.54 -6.73 -5.63
CA ASP A 190 21.85 -7.38 -5.48
C ASP A 190 22.14 -7.71 -4.01
N GLY A 191 21.88 -8.96 -3.61
CA GLY A 191 22.21 -9.44 -2.25
C GLY A 191 21.41 -8.74 -1.13
N ALA A 192 21.82 -8.95 0.13
CA ALA A 192 21.17 -8.34 1.30
C ALA A 192 21.49 -6.83 1.42
N ASP A 193 22.71 -6.43 1.08
CA ASP A 193 23.23 -5.07 1.27
C ASP A 193 23.58 -4.39 -0.07
N GLY A 194 23.20 -4.99 -1.20
CA GLY A 194 23.56 -4.50 -2.52
C GLY A 194 22.71 -3.33 -3.00
N PRO A 195 23.25 -2.53 -3.95
CA PRO A 195 22.50 -1.46 -4.57
C PRO A 195 21.33 -1.99 -5.41
N LEU A 196 20.35 -1.14 -5.64
CA LEU A 196 19.30 -1.39 -6.61
C LEU A 196 19.86 -1.16 -8.01
N THR A 197 19.83 -2.19 -8.86
CA THR A 197 20.26 -2.09 -10.26
C THR A 197 19.05 -1.97 -11.18
N HIS A 198 18.92 -0.84 -11.89
CA HIS A 198 17.82 -0.65 -12.84
C HIS A 198 17.84 -1.71 -13.94
N ARG A 199 16.69 -2.33 -14.22
CA ARG A 199 16.51 -3.37 -15.23
C ARG A 199 15.66 -2.96 -16.39
N SER A 200 14.46 -2.46 -16.12
CA SER A 200 13.49 -2.08 -17.15
C SER A 200 12.50 -1.05 -16.64
N ASP A 201 11.77 -0.45 -17.54
CA ASP A 201 10.63 0.42 -17.26
C ASP A 201 9.39 -0.07 -18.01
N LEU A 202 8.24 -0.13 -17.34
CA LEU A 202 6.94 -0.11 -17.97
C LEU A 202 6.51 1.36 -18.08
N VAL A 203 6.43 1.87 -19.30
CA VAL A 203 5.88 3.21 -19.56
C VAL A 203 4.38 3.06 -19.85
N VAL A 204 3.54 3.69 -19.04
CA VAL A 204 2.09 3.74 -19.26
C VAL A 204 1.69 4.93 -20.13
N ARG A 205 0.41 5.05 -20.46
CA ARG A 205 -0.09 6.19 -21.23
C ARG A 205 0.21 7.52 -20.50
N PRO A 206 0.73 8.56 -21.18
CA PRO A 206 1.00 9.86 -20.56
C PRO A 206 -0.23 10.44 -19.84
N GLY A 207 -0.04 10.91 -18.62
CA GLY A 207 -1.09 11.43 -17.75
C GLY A 207 -1.82 10.35 -16.91
N SER A 208 -1.34 9.11 -16.89
CA SER A 208 -1.97 8.02 -16.15
C SER A 208 -1.63 8.03 -14.66
N GLY A 209 -0.37 8.27 -14.29
CA GLY A 209 0.10 8.36 -12.91
C GLY A 209 0.07 7.03 -12.15
N PRO A 210 1.01 6.09 -12.41
CA PRO A 210 1.14 4.84 -11.64
C PRO A 210 1.29 5.11 -10.14
N ARG A 211 0.44 4.45 -9.33
CA ARG A 211 0.36 4.69 -7.90
C ARG A 211 0.69 3.45 -7.08
N HIS A 212 -0.14 2.44 -7.17
CA HIS A 212 0.01 1.16 -6.48
C HIS A 212 0.08 0.01 -7.47
N PHE A 213 0.57 -1.12 -6.98
CA PHE A 213 0.89 -2.28 -7.79
C PHE A 213 0.63 -3.55 -6.99
N ASP A 214 0.06 -4.57 -7.64
CA ASP A 214 -0.05 -5.88 -7.03
C ASP A 214 0.22 -7.00 -8.04
N PHE A 215 0.79 -8.09 -7.56
CA PHE A 215 1.00 -9.30 -8.35
C PHE A 215 -0.18 -10.26 -8.20
N HIS A 216 -0.49 -10.93 -9.30
CA HIS A 216 -1.35 -12.10 -9.21
C HIS A 216 -0.62 -13.23 -8.45
N PRO A 217 -1.30 -14.01 -7.59
CA PRO A 217 -0.69 -15.07 -6.78
C PRO A 217 0.07 -16.15 -7.58
N ASN A 218 -0.23 -16.31 -8.89
CA ASN A 218 0.52 -17.24 -9.74
C ASN A 218 1.88 -16.73 -10.22
N GLY A 219 2.23 -15.47 -9.92
CA GLY A 219 3.50 -14.84 -10.27
C GLY A 219 3.71 -14.54 -11.76
N ARG A 220 2.67 -14.66 -12.62
CA ARG A 220 2.77 -14.43 -14.07
C ARG A 220 2.22 -13.09 -14.51
N TRP A 221 1.30 -12.53 -13.75
CA TRP A 221 0.60 -11.29 -14.08
C TRP A 221 0.76 -10.27 -12.96
N ALA A 222 0.66 -9.02 -13.35
CA ALA A 222 0.72 -7.88 -12.45
C ALA A 222 -0.26 -6.79 -12.87
N TYR A 223 -0.65 -5.95 -11.92
CA TYR A 223 -1.66 -4.91 -12.09
C TYR A 223 -1.11 -3.58 -11.58
N VAL A 224 -0.97 -2.62 -12.49
CA VAL A 224 -0.53 -1.26 -12.18
C VAL A 224 -1.75 -0.37 -12.08
N LEU A 225 -2.03 0.16 -10.90
CA LEU A 225 -3.14 1.10 -10.70
C LEU A 225 -2.66 2.52 -10.97
N ASN A 226 -3.34 3.22 -11.86
CA ASN A 226 -3.04 4.58 -12.26
C ASN A 226 -3.99 5.58 -11.59
N GLU A 227 -3.44 6.48 -10.76
CA GLU A 227 -4.23 7.44 -9.98
C GLU A 227 -4.96 8.45 -10.82
N LEU A 228 -4.25 9.05 -11.80
CA LEU A 228 -4.73 10.24 -12.50
C LEU A 228 -5.71 9.92 -13.64
N SER A 229 -5.61 8.73 -14.21
CA SER A 229 -6.50 8.28 -15.29
C SER A 229 -7.62 7.35 -14.84
N ALA A 230 -7.60 6.89 -13.57
CA ALA A 230 -8.48 5.84 -13.05
C ALA A 230 -8.51 4.60 -13.94
N THR A 231 -7.34 4.07 -14.24
CA THR A 231 -7.16 2.86 -15.05
C THR A 231 -6.27 1.84 -14.34
N ILE A 232 -6.39 0.58 -14.76
CA ILE A 232 -5.44 -0.48 -14.39
C ILE A 232 -4.78 -0.95 -15.69
N ASP A 233 -3.43 -0.96 -15.73
CA ASP A 233 -2.68 -1.67 -16.74
C ASP A 233 -2.43 -3.10 -16.25
N VAL A 234 -2.98 -4.08 -16.96
CA VAL A 234 -2.73 -5.51 -16.76
C VAL A 234 -1.47 -5.88 -17.51
N CYS A 235 -0.54 -6.52 -16.84
CA CYS A 235 0.77 -6.82 -17.40
C CYS A 235 1.13 -8.30 -17.28
N ASN A 236 1.77 -8.83 -18.33
CA ASN A 236 2.57 -10.03 -18.19
C ASN A 236 3.88 -9.69 -17.46
N TRP A 237 4.24 -10.52 -16.48
CA TRP A 237 5.52 -10.45 -15.77
C TRP A 237 6.47 -11.53 -16.29
N ASN A 238 7.68 -11.13 -16.66
CA ASN A 238 8.76 -12.03 -16.96
C ASN A 238 9.82 -11.96 -15.83
N GLY A 239 9.73 -12.88 -14.87
CA GLY A 239 10.61 -12.92 -13.69
C GLY A 239 12.07 -13.26 -14.00
N ASP A 240 12.38 -13.88 -15.15
CA ASP A 240 13.77 -14.14 -15.55
C ASP A 240 14.45 -12.88 -16.10
N ALA A 241 13.69 -12.04 -16.78
CA ALA A 241 14.20 -10.82 -17.41
C ALA A 241 14.00 -9.56 -16.55
N GLY A 242 13.10 -9.60 -15.55
CA GLY A 242 12.69 -8.44 -14.79
C GLY A 242 11.94 -7.44 -15.65
N THR A 243 10.95 -7.90 -16.45
CA THR A 243 10.22 -7.02 -17.39
C THR A 243 8.71 -7.17 -17.28
N LEU A 244 8.01 -6.03 -17.40
CA LEU A 244 6.56 -5.92 -17.50
C LEU A 244 6.16 -5.62 -18.94
N THR A 245 5.10 -6.27 -19.42
CA THR A 245 4.50 -5.99 -20.75
C THR A 245 3.00 -5.82 -20.60
N SER A 246 2.48 -4.62 -20.84
CA SER A 246 1.04 -4.34 -20.78
C SER A 246 0.28 -5.13 -21.86
N ILE A 247 -0.81 -5.78 -21.46
CA ILE A 247 -1.69 -6.58 -22.33
C ILE A 247 -3.12 -6.05 -22.34
N GLN A 248 -3.51 -5.23 -21.36
CA GLN A 248 -4.83 -4.60 -21.28
C GLN A 248 -4.71 -3.31 -20.47
N THR A 249 -5.49 -2.29 -20.82
CA THR A 249 -5.78 -1.15 -19.95
C THR A 249 -7.29 -1.09 -19.76
N ILE A 250 -7.77 -1.05 -18.51
CA ILE A 250 -9.21 -1.06 -18.17
C ILE A 250 -9.55 0.09 -17.21
N ASN A 251 -10.73 0.71 -17.42
CA ASN A 251 -11.23 1.76 -16.53
C ASN A 251 -11.70 1.19 -15.19
N THR A 252 -11.52 1.98 -14.12
CA THR A 252 -11.96 1.64 -12.77
C THR A 252 -13.24 2.37 -12.34
N LEU A 253 -13.64 3.38 -13.08
CA LEU A 253 -14.85 4.19 -12.84
C LEU A 253 -15.94 3.85 -13.86
N PRO A 254 -17.23 4.07 -13.54
CA PRO A 254 -18.29 3.97 -14.50
C PRO A 254 -18.09 4.93 -15.68
N ASP A 255 -18.53 4.53 -16.89
CA ASP A 255 -18.38 5.32 -18.12
C ASP A 255 -19.12 6.68 -18.06
N ASP A 256 -20.16 6.79 -17.25
CA ASP A 256 -20.96 8.00 -17.05
C ASP A 256 -20.52 8.84 -15.84
N TRP A 257 -19.39 8.47 -15.17
CA TRP A 257 -18.87 9.26 -14.07
C TRP A 257 -18.23 10.56 -14.57
N ASP A 258 -18.72 11.70 -14.06
CA ASP A 258 -18.26 13.06 -14.39
C ASP A 258 -17.61 13.80 -13.20
N GLY A 259 -17.42 13.10 -12.08
CA GLY A 259 -16.80 13.64 -10.87
C GLY A 259 -15.28 13.55 -10.85
N PRO A 260 -14.65 13.84 -9.70
CA PRO A 260 -13.21 13.75 -9.53
C PRO A 260 -12.65 12.36 -9.85
N VAL A 261 -11.48 12.32 -10.47
CA VAL A 261 -10.79 11.07 -10.83
C VAL A 261 -9.55 10.93 -9.95
N SER A 262 -9.55 9.91 -9.09
CA SER A 262 -8.41 9.61 -8.23
C SER A 262 -8.53 8.21 -7.64
N THR A 263 -7.80 7.23 -8.19
CA THR A 263 -7.73 5.90 -7.56
C THR A 263 -6.76 5.90 -6.39
N ALA A 264 -6.83 4.87 -5.54
CA ALA A 264 -5.94 4.80 -4.38
C ALA A 264 -5.22 3.45 -4.23
N ASP A 265 -5.90 2.37 -4.00
CA ASP A 265 -5.28 1.08 -3.68
C ASP A 265 -5.80 -0.05 -4.56
N ILE A 266 -5.01 -1.12 -4.68
CA ILE A 266 -5.32 -2.29 -5.48
C ILE A 266 -4.84 -3.56 -4.78
N HIS A 267 -5.69 -4.59 -4.72
CA HIS A 267 -5.33 -5.91 -4.23
C HIS A 267 -5.96 -7.01 -5.08
N VAL A 268 -5.16 -8.02 -5.38
CA VAL A 268 -5.63 -9.28 -5.95
C VAL A 268 -6.03 -10.21 -4.81
N HIS A 269 -7.20 -10.80 -4.91
CA HIS A 269 -7.65 -11.79 -3.92
C HIS A 269 -6.69 -12.99 -3.89
N PRO A 270 -6.41 -13.59 -2.71
CA PRO A 270 -5.49 -14.73 -2.60
C PRO A 270 -5.84 -15.93 -3.50
N SER A 271 -7.11 -16.11 -3.85
CA SER A 271 -7.53 -17.15 -4.81
C SER A 271 -7.10 -16.86 -6.26
N GLY A 272 -6.69 -15.63 -6.58
CA GLY A 272 -6.40 -15.18 -7.94
C GLY A 272 -7.62 -14.98 -8.84
N LYS A 273 -8.85 -15.15 -8.33
CA LYS A 273 -10.06 -15.05 -9.15
C LYS A 273 -10.57 -13.63 -9.34
N TRP A 274 -10.24 -12.74 -8.40
CA TRP A 274 -10.74 -11.36 -8.38
C TRP A 274 -9.64 -10.36 -8.06
N ALA A 275 -9.81 -9.15 -8.54
CA ALA A 275 -9.04 -7.98 -8.18
C ALA A 275 -9.98 -6.84 -7.78
N TYR A 276 -9.52 -6.03 -6.83
CA TYR A 276 -10.27 -4.91 -6.26
C TYR A 276 -9.41 -3.66 -6.32
N ASN A 277 -10.02 -2.49 -6.58
CA ASN A 277 -9.37 -1.21 -6.37
C ASN A 277 -10.32 -0.21 -5.72
N SER A 278 -9.75 0.75 -4.97
CA SER A 278 -10.50 1.84 -4.37
C SER A 278 -10.42 3.12 -5.20
N ASN A 279 -11.56 3.87 -5.28
CA ASN A 279 -11.68 5.13 -6.00
C ASN A 279 -12.11 6.24 -5.04
N ARG A 280 -11.25 7.23 -4.85
CA ARG A 280 -11.55 8.44 -4.09
C ARG A 280 -12.39 9.38 -4.93
N GLY A 281 -13.35 10.06 -4.32
CA GLY A 281 -14.31 10.94 -5.00
C GLY A 281 -15.55 10.20 -5.51
N HIS A 282 -15.41 9.04 -6.15
CA HIS A 282 -16.52 8.12 -6.41
C HIS A 282 -16.87 7.30 -5.17
N ASP A 283 -15.92 7.20 -4.23
CA ASP A 283 -16.05 6.56 -2.92
C ASP A 283 -16.55 5.11 -3.00
N SER A 284 -15.87 4.33 -3.85
CA SER A 284 -16.22 2.94 -4.15
C SER A 284 -15.03 2.01 -4.17
N ILE A 285 -15.32 0.71 -4.05
CA ILE A 285 -14.46 -0.38 -4.46
C ILE A 285 -14.96 -0.89 -5.82
N THR A 286 -14.09 -0.91 -6.83
CA THR A 286 -14.36 -1.59 -8.10
C THR A 286 -13.96 -3.05 -8.00
N ILE A 287 -14.78 -3.92 -8.54
CA ILE A 287 -14.67 -5.37 -8.46
C ILE A 287 -14.44 -5.91 -9.87
N PHE A 288 -13.37 -6.69 -10.05
CA PHE A 288 -13.04 -7.32 -11.31
C PHE A 288 -12.93 -8.83 -11.17
N ALA A 289 -13.41 -9.57 -12.17
CA ALA A 289 -13.01 -10.95 -12.40
C ALA A 289 -11.67 -10.99 -13.15
N VAL A 290 -10.81 -11.92 -12.76
CA VAL A 290 -9.53 -12.20 -13.41
C VAL A 290 -9.69 -13.41 -14.33
N ASP A 291 -9.35 -13.30 -15.60
CA ASP A 291 -9.32 -14.46 -16.51
C ASP A 291 -8.15 -15.39 -16.15
N ALA A 292 -8.46 -16.66 -15.90
CA ALA A 292 -7.48 -17.64 -15.45
C ALA A 292 -6.43 -18.03 -16.50
N ASN A 293 -6.65 -17.69 -17.78
CA ASN A 293 -5.76 -18.05 -18.88
C ASN A 293 -4.70 -16.97 -19.14
N ASP A 294 -5.10 -15.70 -19.11
CA ASP A 294 -4.24 -14.59 -19.53
C ASP A 294 -4.14 -13.45 -18.51
N GLY A 295 -4.91 -13.48 -17.41
CA GLY A 295 -4.86 -12.48 -16.33
C GLY A 295 -5.62 -11.19 -16.63
N THR A 296 -6.31 -11.09 -17.78
CA THR A 296 -7.11 -9.91 -18.12
C THR A 296 -8.27 -9.72 -17.13
N LEU A 297 -8.67 -8.46 -16.95
CA LEU A 297 -9.72 -8.07 -16.03
C LEU A 297 -11.05 -7.85 -16.77
N THR A 298 -12.13 -8.30 -16.13
CA THR A 298 -13.51 -7.98 -16.55
C THR A 298 -14.23 -7.32 -15.40
N LEU A 299 -14.81 -6.12 -15.62
CA LEU A 299 -15.57 -5.38 -14.62
C LEU A 299 -16.82 -6.16 -14.20
N LEU A 300 -16.97 -6.39 -12.88
CA LEU A 300 -18.17 -6.98 -12.28
C LEU A 300 -19.11 -5.93 -11.70
N GLY A 301 -18.56 -4.83 -11.15
CA GLY A 301 -19.35 -3.76 -10.57
C GLY A 301 -18.56 -2.85 -9.65
N HIS A 302 -19.30 -1.97 -8.96
CA HIS A 302 -18.80 -1.03 -7.99
C HIS A 302 -19.63 -1.15 -6.72
N GLU A 303 -18.97 -1.25 -5.55
CA GLU A 303 -19.64 -1.20 -4.23
C GLU A 303 -19.24 0.11 -3.53
N SER A 304 -20.23 0.87 -3.07
CA SER A 304 -19.97 2.09 -2.29
C SER A 304 -19.27 1.75 -0.97
N THR A 305 -18.21 2.48 -0.62
CA THR A 305 -17.50 2.29 0.66
C THR A 305 -18.26 2.84 1.87
N ARG A 306 -19.41 3.48 1.63
CA ARG A 306 -20.29 4.09 2.66
C ARG A 306 -19.57 5.11 3.53
N GLY A 307 -18.52 5.69 3.02
CA GLY A 307 -17.71 6.75 3.59
C GLY A 307 -17.08 7.57 2.48
N LYS A 308 -16.10 8.39 2.82
CA LYS A 308 -15.44 9.30 1.89
C LYS A 308 -13.94 9.03 1.83
N THR A 309 -13.38 9.15 0.62
CA THR A 309 -11.95 9.05 0.37
C THR A 309 -11.39 7.69 0.82
N PRO A 310 -11.82 6.55 0.22
CA PRO A 310 -11.28 5.23 0.53
C PRO A 310 -9.83 5.13 0.02
N ARG A 311 -8.87 5.64 0.82
CA ARG A 311 -7.46 5.74 0.43
C ARG A 311 -6.73 4.39 0.46
N ASN A 312 -7.21 3.47 1.28
CA ASN A 312 -6.70 2.11 1.38
C ASN A 312 -7.83 1.15 1.70
N PHE A 313 -7.64 -0.10 1.41
CA PHE A 313 -8.47 -1.20 1.89
C PHE A 313 -7.61 -2.43 2.12
N ALA A 314 -8.10 -3.37 2.91
CA ALA A 314 -7.43 -4.65 3.11
C ALA A 314 -8.43 -5.81 2.98
N LEU A 315 -7.96 -6.93 2.44
CA LEU A 315 -8.66 -8.21 2.54
C LEU A 315 -8.34 -8.84 3.88
N SER A 316 -9.32 -9.50 4.50
CA SER A 316 -9.05 -10.33 5.67
C SER A 316 -8.05 -11.45 5.32
N PRO A 317 -7.28 -11.94 6.28
CA PRO A 317 -6.36 -13.06 6.03
C PRO A 317 -7.05 -14.32 5.47
N GLU A 318 -8.31 -14.53 5.80
CA GLU A 318 -9.16 -15.63 5.29
C GLU A 318 -9.69 -15.35 3.88
N GLY A 319 -9.60 -14.09 3.40
CA GLY A 319 -10.11 -13.65 2.11
C GLY A 319 -11.65 -13.55 2.04
N ASP A 320 -12.35 -13.64 3.15
CA ASP A 320 -13.82 -13.61 3.20
C ASP A 320 -14.43 -12.24 3.50
N ARG A 321 -13.58 -11.24 3.80
CA ARG A 321 -13.98 -9.86 4.09
C ARG A 321 -13.06 -8.84 3.43
N LEU A 322 -13.61 -7.65 3.18
CA LEU A 322 -12.88 -6.47 2.77
C LEU A 322 -13.16 -5.34 3.77
N TYR A 323 -12.11 -4.65 4.19
CA TYR A 323 -12.13 -3.52 5.11
C TYR A 323 -11.74 -2.27 4.34
N ALA A 324 -12.66 -1.30 4.16
CA ALA A 324 -12.42 -0.06 3.44
C ALA A 324 -12.12 1.08 4.41
N ALA A 325 -10.90 1.64 4.33
CA ALA A 325 -10.46 2.76 5.15
C ALA A 325 -10.88 4.09 4.51
N ASN A 326 -11.90 4.71 5.04
CA ASN A 326 -12.51 5.96 4.56
C ASN A 326 -11.85 7.16 5.28
N GLN A 327 -10.77 7.69 4.71
CA GLN A 327 -9.95 8.75 5.28
C GLN A 327 -10.76 9.93 5.84
N ASP A 328 -11.69 10.49 5.04
CA ASP A 328 -12.40 11.73 5.38
C ASP A 328 -13.71 11.49 6.13
N SER A 329 -14.00 10.25 6.47
CA SER A 329 -15.15 9.86 7.29
C SER A 329 -14.75 9.28 8.64
N ASP A 330 -13.44 9.16 8.92
CA ASP A 330 -12.91 8.59 10.17
C ASP A 330 -13.47 7.19 10.48
N THR A 331 -13.67 6.36 9.42
CA THR A 331 -14.27 5.03 9.56
C THR A 331 -13.57 3.98 8.71
N ILE A 332 -13.61 2.74 9.21
CA ILE A 332 -13.35 1.55 8.41
C ILE A 332 -14.67 0.78 8.29
N VAL A 333 -15.15 0.59 7.07
CA VAL A 333 -16.40 -0.15 6.79
C VAL A 333 -16.08 -1.55 6.33
N VAL A 334 -16.77 -2.55 6.91
CA VAL A 334 -16.50 -3.96 6.66
C VAL A 334 -17.53 -4.56 5.71
N PHE A 335 -17.04 -5.24 4.69
CA PHE A 335 -17.85 -5.95 3.69
C PHE A 335 -17.58 -7.46 3.78
N ALA A 336 -18.63 -8.26 3.67
CA ALA A 336 -18.51 -9.67 3.36
C ALA A 336 -18.19 -9.83 1.87
N LEU A 337 -17.26 -10.73 1.57
CA LEU A 337 -16.84 -11.07 0.22
C LEU A 337 -17.40 -12.44 -0.12
N ASP A 338 -18.25 -12.51 -1.14
CA ASP A 338 -18.81 -13.75 -1.65
C ASP A 338 -17.73 -14.56 -2.38
N GLN A 339 -17.39 -15.72 -1.86
CA GLN A 339 -16.30 -16.59 -2.33
C GLN A 339 -16.57 -17.24 -3.71
N GLU A 340 -17.79 -17.15 -4.23
CA GLU A 340 -18.16 -17.69 -5.53
C GLU A 340 -18.22 -16.62 -6.62
N THR A 341 -18.65 -15.41 -6.26
CA THR A 341 -18.87 -14.32 -7.23
C THR A 341 -17.87 -13.18 -7.11
N GLY A 342 -17.13 -13.05 -5.99
CA GLY A 342 -16.26 -11.94 -5.69
C GLY A 342 -16.99 -10.66 -5.29
N LEU A 343 -18.32 -10.63 -5.28
CA LEU A 343 -19.12 -9.46 -4.96
C LEU A 343 -19.05 -9.12 -3.47
N LEU A 344 -19.13 -7.84 -3.16
CA LEU A 344 -19.11 -7.30 -1.82
C LEU A 344 -20.50 -6.97 -1.32
N SER A 345 -20.76 -7.21 -0.04
CA SER A 345 -21.96 -6.78 0.66
C SER A 345 -21.63 -6.26 2.06
N ALA A 346 -22.14 -5.08 2.43
CA ALA A 346 -21.84 -4.52 3.74
C ALA A 346 -22.36 -5.40 4.87
N THR A 347 -21.52 -5.67 5.85
CA THR A 347 -21.87 -6.48 7.03
C THR A 347 -22.70 -5.70 8.05
N GLY A 348 -22.62 -4.36 8.01
CA GLY A 348 -23.12 -3.45 9.03
C GLY A 348 -22.08 -3.11 10.09
N GLU A 349 -20.92 -3.74 10.10
CA GLU A 349 -19.81 -3.37 10.98
C GLU A 349 -19.12 -2.11 10.46
N ILE A 350 -19.02 -1.11 11.34
CA ILE A 350 -18.30 0.15 11.11
C ILE A 350 -17.37 0.34 12.31
N ILE A 351 -16.08 0.52 12.03
CA ILE A 351 -15.05 0.73 13.03
C ILE A 351 -14.67 2.22 13.01
N ASP A 352 -14.76 2.88 14.15
CA ASP A 352 -14.28 4.26 14.30
C ASP A 352 -12.75 4.25 14.31
N ALA A 353 -12.15 4.91 13.34
CA ALA A 353 -10.71 5.02 13.18
C ALA A 353 -10.37 6.39 12.58
N PRO A 354 -9.76 7.31 13.37
CA PRO A 354 -9.46 8.64 12.89
C PRO A 354 -8.50 8.65 11.70
N THR A 355 -8.85 9.32 10.63
CA THR A 355 -8.09 9.51 9.38
C THR A 355 -7.34 8.24 8.90
N PRO A 356 -8.04 7.09 8.71
CA PRO A 356 -7.40 5.80 8.42
C PRO A 356 -6.94 5.77 6.96
N VAL A 357 -5.68 5.40 6.70
CA VAL A 357 -5.10 5.42 5.35
C VAL A 357 -4.22 4.21 5.02
N CYS A 358 -4.02 3.30 5.96
CA CYS A 358 -3.37 2.00 5.74
C CYS A 358 -3.88 0.97 6.73
N LEU A 359 -4.16 -0.24 6.26
CA LEU A 359 -4.64 -1.36 7.07
C LEU A 359 -3.69 -2.54 6.93
N LYS A 360 -3.18 -3.06 8.05
CA LYS A 360 -2.31 -4.25 8.07
C LYS A 360 -2.79 -5.27 9.10
N PHE A 361 -3.15 -6.45 8.62
CA PHE A 361 -3.50 -7.58 9.46
C PHE A 361 -2.27 -8.36 9.92
N VAL A 362 -2.33 -8.87 11.15
CA VAL A 362 -1.37 -9.80 11.73
C VAL A 362 -2.12 -10.99 12.29
N LEU A 363 -1.81 -12.19 11.80
CA LEU A 363 -2.29 -13.47 12.35
C LEU A 363 -1.34 -13.96 13.43
N ARG A 364 -1.90 -14.55 14.51
CA ARG A 364 -1.17 -15.18 15.63
C ARG A 364 -1.76 -16.52 16.03
#